data_01d293992bc0428c7ff41b92ae8050e2
#
_entry.id   01d293992bc0428c7ff41b92ae8050e2
#
_cell.length_a   1.000
_cell.length_b   1.000
_cell.length_c   1.000
_cell.angle_alpha   90.00
_cell.angle_beta   90.00
_cell.angle_gamma   90.00
#
_symmetry.space_group_name_H-M   'P 1'
#
loop_
_entity.id
_entity.type
_entity.pdbx_description
1 polymer ?
#
loop_
_entity_poly.entity_id
_entity_poly.type
_entity_poly.pdbx_seq_one_letter_code
_entity_poly.pdbx_strand_id
1 'polypeptide(L)'
;MKLCPDFLHSGPDVPWINPECTGIANLPPRAHLHSFENEAQALDGDPEHSAYYQPLDGNWKFRLFPKPAVLEAEVISQSLNDSSWESIEVPGNWTMQGHDQPHYTNVQMPFPDQPPNIPEDNPTGVYRTHFHLPESWDQRRVLIHFGGVESAFFVFCNGKRVGFAKDSRTAVEFDLTPMVQKGMNQISVVVIRWSCLLYTSDAADDDAC
;
A
#
# COMPACT_ATOMS: atom_id res chain seq x y z
N MET A 1 -15.39 21.39 5.01
CA MET A 1 -15.36 20.35 3.96
C MET A 1 -14.56 19.18 4.51
N LYS A 2 -15.07 17.97 4.49
CA LYS A 2 -14.37 16.79 5.06
C LYS A 2 -13.24 16.41 4.10
N LEU A 3 -11.99 16.54 4.50
CA LEU A 3 -10.82 16.30 3.65
C LEU A 3 -10.64 14.82 3.30
N CYS A 4 -11.12 13.93 4.16
CA CYS A 4 -11.11 12.50 3.91
C CYS A 4 -12.14 11.75 4.77
N PRO A 5 -12.48 10.49 4.42
CA PRO A 5 -13.33 9.63 5.25
C PRO A 5 -12.68 9.25 6.57
N ASP A 6 -13.48 8.99 7.60
CA ASP A 6 -13.01 8.68 8.96
C ASP A 6 -12.12 7.44 9.02
N PHE A 7 -12.34 6.46 8.13
CA PHE A 7 -11.53 5.24 8.11
C PHE A 7 -10.09 5.43 7.60
N LEU A 8 -9.77 6.61 7.04
CA LEU A 8 -8.43 7.03 6.65
C LEU A 8 -7.78 8.03 7.63
N HIS A 9 -8.48 8.47 8.67
CA HIS A 9 -7.91 9.37 9.68
C HIS A 9 -7.03 8.64 10.70
N SER A 10 -6.08 9.35 11.28
CA SER A 10 -5.35 8.97 12.49
C SER A 10 -5.57 10.02 13.57
N GLY A 11 -6.58 9.83 14.39
CA GLY A 11 -7.02 10.88 15.30
C GLY A 11 -7.53 12.11 14.54
N PRO A 12 -7.08 13.32 14.88
CA PRO A 12 -7.45 14.56 14.18
C PRO A 12 -6.71 14.73 12.85
N ASP A 13 -5.64 13.94 12.61
CA ASP A 13 -4.72 14.15 11.51
C ASP A 13 -5.07 13.35 10.26
N VAL A 14 -4.67 13.91 9.13
CA VAL A 14 -4.68 13.28 7.81
C VAL A 14 -3.26 12.81 7.50
N PRO A 15 -2.95 11.51 7.62
CA PRO A 15 -1.57 11.03 7.68
C PRO A 15 -0.71 11.36 6.45
N TRP A 16 -1.30 11.37 5.24
CA TRP A 16 -0.53 11.65 4.03
C TRP A 16 -0.22 13.14 3.82
N ILE A 17 -0.82 14.05 4.62
CA ILE A 17 -0.54 15.49 4.61
C ILE A 17 0.40 15.87 5.75
N ASN A 18 0.40 15.12 6.85
CA ASN A 18 1.23 15.43 8.02
C ASN A 18 2.67 14.93 7.81
N PRO A 19 3.68 15.82 7.67
CA PRO A 19 5.07 15.42 7.45
C PRO A 19 5.66 14.55 8.58
N GLU A 20 5.18 14.72 9.80
CA GLU A 20 5.67 13.98 10.97
C GLU A 20 5.14 12.54 11.02
N CYS A 21 4.03 12.26 10.33
CA CYS A 21 3.46 10.92 10.28
C CYS A 21 4.04 10.14 9.11
N THR A 22 5.09 9.36 9.30
CA THR A 22 5.71 8.53 8.27
C THR A 22 5.09 7.14 8.15
N GLY A 23 4.47 6.65 9.22
CA GLY A 23 3.80 5.35 9.24
C GLY A 23 2.92 5.16 10.47
N ILE A 24 1.99 4.22 10.37
CA ILE A 24 1.09 3.79 11.46
C ILE A 24 1.08 2.27 11.49
N ALA A 25 1.45 1.67 12.61
CA ALA A 25 1.47 0.22 12.83
C ALA A 25 2.36 -0.57 11.85
N ASN A 26 3.24 0.11 11.11
CA ASN A 26 4.29 -0.55 10.34
C ASN A 26 5.37 -1.10 11.29
N LEU A 27 5.96 -2.22 10.89
CA LEU A 27 7.07 -2.81 11.64
C LEU A 27 8.35 -2.01 11.42
N PRO A 28 9.31 -2.06 12.35
CA PRO A 28 10.62 -1.47 12.15
C PRO A 28 11.27 -2.00 10.86
N PRO A 29 11.91 -1.13 10.07
CA PRO A 29 12.57 -1.55 8.84
C PRO A 29 13.69 -2.55 9.14
N ARG A 30 13.80 -3.55 8.29
CA ARG A 30 14.84 -4.60 8.39
C ARG A 30 15.32 -5.00 7.00
N ALA A 31 16.47 -5.65 6.95
CA ALA A 31 16.92 -6.31 5.73
C ALA A 31 15.89 -7.37 5.29
N HIS A 32 15.73 -7.51 3.98
CA HIS A 32 14.85 -8.51 3.41
C HIS A 32 15.39 -9.91 3.71
N LEU A 33 14.64 -10.68 4.48
CA LEU A 33 15.00 -12.03 4.91
C LEU A 33 13.80 -12.94 4.72
N HIS A 34 14.05 -14.11 4.16
CA HIS A 34 13.08 -15.19 4.06
C HIS A 34 13.43 -16.32 5.04
N SER A 35 12.39 -16.94 5.57
CA SER A 35 12.52 -18.15 6.40
C SER A 35 12.36 -19.37 5.50
N PHE A 36 13.18 -20.41 5.74
CA PHE A 36 13.14 -21.66 5.00
C PHE A 36 13.01 -22.83 5.99
N GLU A 37 12.53 -23.99 5.50
CA GLU A 37 12.35 -25.18 6.33
C GLU A 37 13.66 -25.92 6.62
N ASN A 38 14.63 -25.79 5.72
CA ASN A 38 15.90 -26.49 5.79
C ASN A 38 17.03 -25.71 5.09
N GLU A 39 18.26 -26.14 5.34
CA GLU A 39 19.48 -25.51 4.81
C GLU A 39 19.55 -25.55 3.28
N ALA A 40 19.11 -26.62 2.65
CA ALA A 40 19.17 -26.74 1.19
C ALA A 40 18.29 -25.69 0.50
N GLN A 41 17.09 -25.46 1.00
CA GLN A 41 16.22 -24.38 0.50
C GLN A 41 16.81 -22.99 0.79
N ALA A 42 17.42 -22.82 1.96
CA ALA A 42 18.05 -21.54 2.32
C ALA A 42 19.28 -21.24 1.43
N LEU A 43 20.03 -22.26 1.02
CA LEU A 43 21.16 -22.12 0.10
C LEU A 43 20.71 -21.87 -1.36
N ASP A 44 19.59 -22.42 -1.77
CA ASP A 44 18.93 -22.13 -3.06
C ASP A 44 18.49 -20.66 -3.12
N GLY A 45 17.98 -20.14 -2.02
CA GLY A 45 17.67 -18.72 -1.83
C GLY A 45 16.40 -18.24 -2.53
N ASP A 46 15.68 -19.11 -3.21
CA ASP A 46 14.41 -18.77 -3.85
C ASP A 46 13.26 -18.77 -2.81
N PRO A 47 12.64 -17.60 -2.52
CA PRO A 47 11.55 -17.52 -1.55
C PRO A 47 10.32 -18.34 -1.96
N GLU A 48 10.09 -18.58 -3.24
CA GLU A 48 8.94 -19.37 -3.70
C GLU A 48 9.04 -20.84 -3.30
N HIS A 49 10.24 -21.33 -2.99
CA HIS A 49 10.45 -22.67 -2.46
C HIS A 49 10.20 -22.78 -0.95
N SER A 50 9.91 -21.66 -0.28
CA SER A 50 9.63 -21.64 1.16
C SER A 50 8.16 -21.94 1.45
N ALA A 51 7.89 -22.86 2.37
CA ALA A 51 6.56 -23.06 2.92
C ALA A 51 6.04 -21.87 3.76
N TYR A 52 6.89 -20.89 4.03
CA TYR A 52 6.58 -19.71 4.84
C TYR A 52 6.42 -18.43 4.02
N TYR A 53 6.39 -18.56 2.71
CA TYR A 53 6.21 -17.46 1.77
C TYR A 53 5.01 -17.74 0.85
N GLN A 54 4.22 -16.71 0.59
CA GLN A 54 3.14 -16.75 -0.38
C GLN A 54 3.13 -15.43 -1.15
N PRO A 55 3.46 -15.43 -2.45
CA PRO A 55 3.35 -14.23 -3.27
C PRO A 55 1.87 -13.82 -3.41
N LEU A 56 1.65 -12.51 -3.37
CA LEU A 56 0.35 -11.90 -3.68
C LEU A 56 0.39 -11.17 -5.02
N ASP A 57 1.48 -11.31 -5.76
CA ASP A 57 1.64 -10.78 -7.10
C ASP A 57 0.60 -11.35 -8.06
N GLY A 58 0.29 -10.61 -9.12
CA GLY A 58 -0.67 -11.01 -10.14
C GLY A 58 -1.84 -10.05 -10.28
N ASN A 59 -2.99 -10.55 -10.69
CA ASN A 59 -4.14 -9.71 -10.99
C ASN A 59 -4.95 -9.38 -9.74
N TRP A 60 -5.09 -8.09 -9.47
CA TRP A 60 -5.94 -7.56 -8.40
C TRP A 60 -7.16 -6.84 -8.98
N LYS A 61 -8.24 -6.74 -8.22
CA LYS A 61 -9.34 -5.83 -8.52
C LYS A 61 -8.91 -4.40 -8.22
N PHE A 62 -9.27 -3.48 -9.12
CA PHE A 62 -8.84 -2.09 -9.05
C PHE A 62 -9.96 -1.11 -9.40
N ARG A 63 -9.98 0.01 -8.69
CA ARG A 63 -10.80 1.16 -9.05
C ARG A 63 -10.09 2.45 -8.68
N LEU A 64 -10.01 3.36 -9.66
CA LEU A 64 -9.47 4.70 -9.46
C LEU A 64 -10.57 5.67 -9.06
N PHE A 65 -10.29 6.49 -8.07
CA PHE A 65 -11.14 7.57 -7.57
C PHE A 65 -10.42 8.91 -7.75
N PRO A 66 -11.15 10.03 -7.97
CA PRO A 66 -10.53 11.33 -8.20
C PRO A 66 -9.79 11.87 -6.97
N LYS A 67 -10.21 11.50 -5.77
CA LYS A 67 -9.59 11.95 -4.51
C LYS A 67 -10.01 11.10 -3.31
N PRO A 68 -9.24 11.10 -2.21
CA PRO A 68 -9.58 10.32 -1.01
C PRO A 68 -10.94 10.69 -0.40
N ALA A 69 -11.33 11.96 -0.50
CA ALA A 69 -12.55 12.50 0.11
C ALA A 69 -13.86 11.88 -0.39
N VAL A 70 -13.86 11.26 -1.58
CA VAL A 70 -15.03 10.60 -2.16
C VAL A 70 -15.15 9.12 -1.83
N LEU A 71 -14.16 8.56 -1.13
CA LEU A 71 -14.19 7.17 -0.74
C LEU A 71 -15.22 6.94 0.37
N GLU A 72 -15.97 5.87 0.24
CA GLU A 72 -16.86 5.34 1.27
C GLU A 72 -16.23 4.12 1.95
N ALA A 73 -16.52 3.87 3.22
CA ALA A 73 -15.96 2.75 3.96
C ALA A 73 -16.30 1.38 3.34
N GLU A 74 -17.28 1.33 2.46
CA GLU A 74 -17.66 0.13 1.73
C GLU A 74 -16.54 -0.40 0.85
N VAL A 75 -15.65 0.46 0.32
CA VAL A 75 -14.55 0.04 -0.59
C VAL A 75 -13.58 -0.95 0.06
N ILE A 76 -13.51 -0.96 1.39
CA ILE A 76 -12.68 -1.90 2.17
C ILE A 76 -13.48 -3.08 2.74
N SER A 77 -14.80 -3.09 2.59
CA SER A 77 -15.66 -4.12 3.15
C SER A 77 -15.47 -5.48 2.45
N GLN A 78 -15.49 -6.56 3.25
CA GLN A 78 -15.51 -7.92 2.70
C GLN A 78 -16.80 -8.23 1.89
N SER A 79 -17.90 -7.54 2.21
CA SER A 79 -19.20 -7.76 1.54
C SER A 79 -19.34 -6.98 0.24
N LEU A 80 -18.40 -6.11 -0.11
CA LEU A 80 -18.46 -5.37 -1.36
C LEU A 80 -18.39 -6.32 -2.56
N ASN A 81 -19.33 -6.18 -3.47
CA ASN A 81 -19.26 -6.83 -4.77
C ASN A 81 -18.36 -6.00 -5.72
N ASP A 82 -17.15 -6.45 -5.90
CA ASP A 82 -16.15 -5.82 -6.78
C ASP A 82 -16.06 -6.47 -8.18
N SER A 83 -17.05 -7.27 -8.57
CA SER A 83 -17.06 -7.95 -9.87
C SER A 83 -17.01 -7.01 -11.07
N SER A 84 -17.53 -5.78 -10.92
CA SER A 84 -17.49 -4.71 -11.93
C SER A 84 -16.21 -3.89 -11.92
N TRP A 85 -15.31 -4.13 -10.97
CA TRP A 85 -14.03 -3.42 -10.92
C TRP A 85 -13.08 -3.97 -11.98
N GLU A 86 -12.22 -3.11 -12.46
CA GLU A 86 -11.20 -3.48 -13.43
C GLU A 86 -10.17 -4.44 -12.81
N SER A 87 -9.36 -5.05 -13.64
CA SER A 87 -8.24 -5.87 -13.23
C SER A 87 -6.95 -5.11 -13.48
N ILE A 88 -6.04 -5.13 -12.51
CA ILE A 88 -4.72 -4.50 -12.61
C ILE A 88 -3.65 -5.51 -12.21
N GLU A 89 -2.53 -5.49 -12.90
CA GLU A 89 -1.38 -6.32 -12.57
C GLU A 89 -0.56 -5.70 -11.44
N VAL A 90 -0.22 -6.52 -10.44
CA VAL A 90 0.63 -6.16 -9.30
C VAL A 90 1.80 -7.14 -9.24
N PRO A 91 3.05 -6.68 -9.13
CA PRO A 91 3.47 -5.28 -9.09
C PRO A 91 3.29 -4.56 -10.43
N GLY A 92 2.93 -3.28 -10.37
CA GLY A 92 2.74 -2.47 -11.57
C GLY A 92 2.28 -1.06 -11.26
N ASN A 93 2.60 -0.17 -12.17
CA ASN A 93 2.18 1.23 -12.07
C ASN A 93 0.85 1.42 -12.80
N TRP A 94 -0.16 1.96 -12.13
CA TRP A 94 -1.49 2.14 -12.70
C TRP A 94 -1.50 3.07 -13.94
N THR A 95 -0.61 4.07 -13.97
CA THR A 95 -0.51 4.98 -15.13
C THR A 95 -0.01 4.27 -16.39
N MET A 96 0.77 3.19 -16.24
CA MET A 96 1.23 2.37 -17.36
C MET A 96 0.20 1.33 -17.78
N GLN A 97 -0.86 1.16 -17.00
CA GLN A 97 -1.96 0.23 -17.28
C GLN A 97 -3.26 0.95 -17.71
N GLY A 98 -3.14 2.22 -18.14
CA GLY A 98 -4.24 2.98 -18.72
C GLY A 98 -5.08 3.76 -17.72
N HIS A 99 -4.67 3.84 -16.46
CA HIS A 99 -5.35 4.62 -15.43
C HIS A 99 -4.58 5.90 -15.14
N ASP A 100 -5.30 7.05 -15.11
CA ASP A 100 -4.68 8.36 -14.87
C ASP A 100 -3.59 8.71 -15.93
N GLN A 101 -2.77 9.71 -15.67
CA GLN A 101 -1.70 10.16 -16.56
C GLN A 101 -0.35 10.18 -15.83
N PRO A 102 0.74 9.75 -16.48
CA PRO A 102 2.06 9.90 -15.92
C PRO A 102 2.42 11.38 -15.83
N HIS A 103 3.08 11.76 -14.73
CA HIS A 103 3.61 13.11 -14.53
C HIS A 103 5.12 13.03 -14.35
N TYR A 104 5.81 14.00 -14.93
CA TYR A 104 7.24 14.19 -14.74
C TYR A 104 7.45 15.27 -13.67
N THR A 105 8.06 14.91 -12.57
CA THR A 105 8.10 15.75 -11.36
C THR A 105 9.47 16.26 -10.98
N ASN A 106 10.53 15.91 -11.72
CA ASN A 106 11.90 16.26 -11.32
C ASN A 106 12.31 17.70 -11.63
N VAL A 107 11.58 18.42 -12.50
CA VAL A 107 11.89 19.82 -12.87
C VAL A 107 10.84 20.78 -12.33
N GLN A 108 9.58 20.39 -12.39
CA GLN A 108 8.46 21.22 -11.95
C GLN A 108 7.34 20.33 -11.42
N MET A 109 6.81 20.69 -10.25
CA MET A 109 5.61 20.02 -9.73
C MET A 109 4.43 20.26 -10.66
N PRO A 110 3.58 19.24 -10.90
CA PRO A 110 2.44 19.34 -11.80
C PRO A 110 1.26 20.15 -11.22
N PHE A 111 1.44 20.75 -10.05
CA PHE A 111 0.45 21.54 -9.34
C PHE A 111 1.13 22.76 -8.63
N PRO A 112 0.39 23.85 -8.39
CA PRO A 112 0.94 25.10 -7.85
C PRO A 112 1.07 25.13 -6.33
N ASP A 113 0.67 24.08 -5.64
CA ASP A 113 0.67 24.02 -4.17
C ASP A 113 2.10 24.10 -3.61
N GLN A 114 2.23 24.74 -2.46
CA GLN A 114 3.50 24.86 -1.76
C GLN A 114 3.64 23.77 -0.70
N PRO A 115 4.84 23.18 -0.52
CA PRO A 115 5.06 22.19 0.54
C PRO A 115 4.65 22.69 1.93
N PRO A 116 4.02 21.88 2.78
CA PRO A 116 3.68 20.45 2.61
C PRO A 116 2.30 20.21 1.98
N ASN A 117 1.68 21.23 1.42
CA ASN A 117 0.35 21.13 0.83
C ASN A 117 0.37 20.26 -0.43
N ILE A 118 -0.70 19.55 -0.64
CA ILE A 118 -0.94 18.69 -1.80
C ILE A 118 -2.23 19.11 -2.50
N PRO A 119 -2.38 18.82 -3.80
CA PRO A 119 -3.58 19.18 -4.53
C PRO A 119 -4.85 18.54 -3.95
N GLU A 120 -5.97 19.23 -4.05
CA GLU A 120 -7.27 18.68 -3.67
C GLU A 120 -7.68 17.51 -4.57
N ASP A 121 -7.41 17.61 -5.87
CA ASP A 121 -7.56 16.52 -6.83
C ASP A 121 -6.34 15.60 -6.71
N ASN A 122 -6.54 14.51 -6.00
CA ASN A 122 -5.49 13.58 -5.62
C ASN A 122 -5.91 12.14 -5.96
N PRO A 123 -5.59 11.66 -7.18
CA PRO A 123 -6.01 10.35 -7.62
C PRO A 123 -5.71 9.28 -6.57
N THR A 124 -6.72 8.46 -6.30
CA THR A 124 -6.66 7.46 -5.24
C THR A 124 -7.11 6.12 -5.78
N GLY A 125 -6.18 5.16 -5.84
CA GLY A 125 -6.43 3.80 -6.29
C GLY A 125 -6.83 2.89 -5.13
N VAL A 126 -7.90 2.12 -5.31
CA VAL A 126 -8.26 1.05 -4.38
C VAL A 126 -7.99 -0.28 -5.05
N TYR A 127 -7.09 -1.05 -4.46
CA TYR A 127 -6.70 -2.38 -4.88
C TYR A 127 -7.32 -3.41 -3.95
N ARG A 128 -7.77 -4.54 -4.49
CA ARG A 128 -8.36 -5.63 -3.69
C ARG A 128 -7.92 -6.99 -4.21
N THR A 129 -7.54 -7.86 -3.31
CA THR A 129 -7.26 -9.27 -3.63
C THR A 129 -7.69 -10.19 -2.50
N HIS A 130 -7.68 -11.48 -2.77
CA HIS A 130 -7.93 -12.51 -1.78
C HIS A 130 -6.76 -13.47 -1.73
N PHE A 131 -6.49 -13.98 -0.53
CA PHE A 131 -5.51 -15.05 -0.34
C PHE A 131 -6.04 -16.08 0.64
N HIS A 132 -5.56 -17.30 0.47
CA HIS A 132 -5.89 -18.40 1.37
C HIS A 132 -4.76 -18.56 2.38
N LEU A 133 -5.07 -18.43 3.68
CA LEU A 133 -4.10 -18.70 4.73
C LEU A 133 -3.92 -20.21 4.87
N PRO A 134 -2.70 -20.77 4.63
CA PRO A 134 -2.45 -22.20 4.76
C PRO A 134 -2.68 -22.68 6.20
N GLU A 135 -3.21 -23.89 6.37
CA GLU A 135 -3.40 -24.48 7.70
C GLU A 135 -2.06 -24.65 8.46
N SER A 136 -0.97 -24.86 7.72
CA SER A 136 0.39 -24.94 8.27
C SER A 136 0.89 -23.64 8.92
N TRP A 137 0.18 -22.52 8.67
CA TRP A 137 0.49 -21.22 9.27
C TRP A 137 -0.32 -20.95 10.55
N ASP A 138 -1.11 -21.92 11.03
CA ASP A 138 -1.81 -21.79 12.31
C ASP A 138 -0.81 -21.50 13.45
N GLN A 139 -1.14 -20.54 14.30
CA GLN A 139 -0.30 -20.02 15.39
C GLN A 139 1.03 -19.37 14.96
N ARG A 140 1.24 -19.12 13.66
CA ARG A 140 2.40 -18.38 13.19
C ARG A 140 2.09 -16.89 13.14
N ARG A 141 3.14 -16.10 13.26
CA ARG A 141 3.06 -14.68 12.92
C ARG A 141 2.97 -14.52 11.41
N VAL A 142 1.95 -13.79 10.95
CA VAL A 142 1.69 -13.53 9.53
C VAL A 142 2.00 -12.07 9.24
N LEU A 143 2.97 -11.83 8.38
CA LEU A 143 3.37 -10.49 7.95
C LEU A 143 3.00 -10.29 6.49
N ILE A 144 2.58 -9.08 6.13
CA ILE A 144 2.51 -8.65 4.73
C ILE A 144 3.67 -7.71 4.45
N HIS A 145 4.34 -7.93 3.33
CA HIS A 145 5.48 -7.15 2.87
C HIS A 145 5.10 -6.42 1.59
N PHE A 146 5.41 -5.12 1.54
CA PHE A 146 5.32 -4.29 0.35
C PHE A 146 6.73 -3.82 -0.02
N GLY A 147 7.20 -4.16 -1.22
CA GLY A 147 8.52 -3.75 -1.70
C GLY A 147 8.62 -2.26 -2.01
N GLY A 148 7.49 -1.62 -2.31
CA GLY A 148 7.37 -0.18 -2.54
C GLY A 148 5.96 0.18 -3.03
N VAL A 149 5.39 1.25 -2.51
CA VAL A 149 4.07 1.77 -2.93
C VAL A 149 4.12 3.29 -2.96
N GLU A 150 3.92 3.86 -4.13
CA GLU A 150 4.00 5.31 -4.35
C GLU A 150 2.61 5.95 -4.35
N SER A 151 2.38 7.03 -3.58
CA SER A 151 3.31 7.67 -2.62
C SER A 151 2.94 7.38 -1.17
N ALA A 152 1.67 7.16 -0.85
CA ALA A 152 1.17 6.86 0.48
C ALA A 152 0.04 5.83 0.39
N PHE A 153 -0.05 4.93 1.37
CA PHE A 153 -1.08 3.91 1.29
C PHE A 153 -1.54 3.41 2.66
N PHE A 154 -2.79 2.99 2.69
CA PHE A 154 -3.42 2.29 3.80
C PHE A 154 -3.63 0.83 3.44
N VAL A 155 -3.39 -0.05 4.41
CA VAL A 155 -3.63 -1.49 4.29
C VAL A 155 -4.80 -1.89 5.16
N PHE A 156 -5.69 -2.70 4.62
CA PHE A 156 -6.81 -3.29 5.32
C PHE A 156 -6.82 -4.80 5.10
N CYS A 157 -7.09 -5.54 6.16
CA CYS A 157 -7.29 -6.98 6.10
C CYS A 157 -8.70 -7.29 6.65
N ASN A 158 -9.49 -8.00 5.88
CA ASN A 158 -10.87 -8.38 6.26
C ASN A 158 -11.73 -7.19 6.71
N GLY A 159 -11.58 -6.05 6.01
CA GLY A 159 -12.31 -4.80 6.31
C GLY A 159 -11.78 -4.01 7.51
N LYS A 160 -10.74 -4.48 8.19
CA LYS A 160 -10.12 -3.81 9.34
C LYS A 160 -8.82 -3.14 8.94
N ARG A 161 -8.59 -1.92 9.41
CA ARG A 161 -7.34 -1.21 9.14
C ARG A 161 -6.15 -1.93 9.81
N VAL A 162 -5.15 -2.26 9.01
CA VAL A 162 -3.87 -2.82 9.46
C VAL A 162 -2.90 -1.69 9.78
N GLY A 163 -2.69 -0.76 8.83
CA GLY A 163 -1.74 0.31 9.01
C GLY A 163 -1.71 1.29 7.84
N PHE A 164 -0.71 2.16 7.88
CA PHE A 164 -0.43 3.20 6.89
C PHE A 164 1.08 3.33 6.72
N ALA A 165 1.53 3.59 5.52
CA ALA A 165 2.90 4.02 5.25
C ALA A 165 2.94 5.03 4.09
N LYS A 166 3.98 5.81 4.06
CA LYS A 166 4.42 6.64 2.95
C LYS A 166 5.95 6.59 2.94
N ASP A 167 6.56 6.74 1.86
CA ASP A 167 7.95 6.52 1.48
C ASP A 167 8.00 5.48 0.36
N SER A 168 7.88 5.98 -0.84
CA SER A 168 7.66 5.20 -2.05
C SER A 168 8.75 4.18 -2.37
N ARG A 169 9.95 4.41 -1.85
CA ARG A 169 11.18 3.68 -2.24
C ARG A 169 11.64 2.68 -1.19
N THR A 170 11.01 2.66 -0.02
CA THR A 170 11.38 1.81 1.10
C THR A 170 10.36 0.70 1.28
N ALA A 171 10.86 -0.53 1.43
CA ALA A 171 10.01 -1.66 1.76
C ALA A 171 9.41 -1.51 3.16
N VAL A 172 8.16 -1.94 3.31
CA VAL A 172 7.44 -1.85 4.58
C VAL A 172 6.67 -3.14 4.87
N GLU A 173 6.62 -3.48 6.15
CA GLU A 173 5.91 -4.67 6.63
C GLU A 173 4.85 -4.31 7.66
N PHE A 174 3.77 -5.07 7.67
CA PHE A 174 2.71 -4.99 8.65
C PHE A 174 2.37 -6.36 9.23
N ASP A 175 1.95 -6.39 10.49
CA ASP A 175 1.51 -7.60 11.16
C ASP A 175 0.02 -7.85 10.89
N LEU A 176 -0.28 -8.90 10.15
CA LEU A 176 -1.65 -9.34 9.86
C LEU A 176 -2.20 -10.33 10.89
N THR A 177 -1.36 -10.87 11.78
CA THR A 177 -1.72 -11.94 12.70
C THR A 177 -3.04 -11.70 13.45
N PRO A 178 -3.32 -10.49 13.99
CA PRO A 178 -4.57 -10.27 14.72
C PRO A 178 -5.81 -10.14 13.82
N MET A 179 -5.65 -10.12 12.49
CA MET A 179 -6.73 -9.82 11.55
C MET A 179 -7.05 -10.95 10.59
N VAL A 180 -6.09 -11.86 10.36
CA VAL A 180 -6.30 -13.02 9.50
C VAL A 180 -7.20 -14.06 10.15
N GLN A 181 -7.90 -14.80 9.32
CA GLN A 181 -8.72 -15.93 9.71
C GLN A 181 -8.31 -17.18 8.92
N LYS A 182 -8.67 -18.36 9.41
CA LYS A 182 -8.43 -19.61 8.66
C LYS A 182 -9.14 -19.58 7.31
N GLY A 183 -8.48 -20.04 6.27
CA GLY A 183 -9.02 -20.06 4.91
C GLY A 183 -8.89 -18.71 4.20
N MET A 184 -9.97 -18.28 3.54
CA MET A 184 -9.96 -17.09 2.69
C MET A 184 -9.92 -15.79 3.49
N ASN A 185 -8.99 -14.93 3.12
CA ASN A 185 -8.82 -13.57 3.64
C ASN A 185 -8.82 -12.58 2.49
N GLN A 186 -9.17 -11.33 2.78
CA GLN A 186 -9.18 -10.25 1.83
C GLN A 186 -8.19 -9.17 2.24
N ILE A 187 -7.38 -8.71 1.29
CA ILE A 187 -6.56 -7.50 1.42
C ILE A 187 -7.19 -6.40 0.57
N SER A 188 -7.31 -5.22 1.14
CA SER A 188 -7.59 -3.98 0.40
C SER A 188 -6.46 -2.99 0.67
N VAL A 189 -5.98 -2.33 -0.39
CA VAL A 189 -4.95 -1.30 -0.30
C VAL A 189 -5.49 -0.03 -0.93
N VAL A 190 -5.50 1.06 -0.17
CA VAL A 190 -5.89 2.38 -0.64
C VAL A 190 -4.63 3.19 -0.88
N VAL A 191 -4.29 3.42 -2.13
CA VAL A 191 -3.06 4.13 -2.56
C VAL A 191 -3.41 5.55 -2.95
N ILE A 192 -2.77 6.52 -2.32
CA ILE A 192 -2.96 7.96 -2.54
C ILE A 192 -1.76 8.46 -3.33
N ARG A 193 -2.01 9.08 -4.48
CA ARG A 193 -0.96 9.46 -5.42
C ARG A 193 -0.02 10.53 -4.87
N TRP A 194 -0.57 11.58 -4.25
CA TRP A 194 0.21 12.71 -3.78
C TRP A 194 0.23 12.76 -2.25
N SER A 195 1.42 12.81 -1.67
CA SER A 195 1.62 13.01 -0.24
C SER A 195 2.63 14.14 0.00
N CYS A 196 2.71 14.63 1.23
CA CYS A 196 3.67 15.68 1.58
C CYS A 196 5.14 15.26 1.37
N LEU A 197 5.45 13.97 1.33
CA LEU A 197 6.81 13.47 1.07
C LEU A 197 7.24 13.58 -0.39
N LEU A 198 6.33 13.86 -1.32
CA LEU A 198 6.69 14.07 -2.72
C LEU A 198 7.75 15.16 -2.91
N TYR A 199 7.70 16.19 -2.06
CA TYR A 199 8.64 17.31 -2.11
C TYR A 199 10.02 17.00 -1.53
N THR A 200 10.18 15.92 -0.79
CA THR A 200 11.44 15.60 -0.09
C THR A 200 12.35 14.68 -0.91
N SER A 201 11.81 13.98 -1.91
CA SER A 201 12.60 13.08 -2.76
C SER A 201 13.46 13.81 -3.78
N ASP A 202 13.17 15.09 -4.04
CA ASP A 202 13.82 15.89 -5.09
C ASP A 202 14.95 16.80 -4.55
N ALA A 203 14.92 17.11 -3.26
CA ALA A 203 15.87 18.07 -2.65
C ALA A 203 17.33 17.54 -2.57
N ALA A 204 17.54 16.25 -2.75
CA ALA A 204 18.88 15.65 -2.69
C ALA A 204 19.60 15.59 -4.05
N ASP A 205 18.86 15.69 -5.15
CA ASP A 205 19.40 15.64 -6.51
C ASP A 205 19.76 17.02 -7.06
N ASP A 206 19.15 18.08 -6.55
CA ASP A 206 19.37 19.46 -7.02
C ASP A 206 20.72 20.06 -6.60
N ASP A 207 21.38 19.55 -5.57
CA ASP A 207 22.69 20.01 -5.12
C ASP A 207 23.89 19.31 -5.82
N ALA A 208 23.60 18.40 -6.76
CA ALA A 208 24.62 17.60 -7.47
C ALA A 208 24.85 18.02 -8.94
N CYS A 209 24.30 19.15 -9.39
CA CYS A 209 24.54 19.73 -10.73
C CYS A 209 25.39 20.98 -10.69
#